data_fdb23a69af8566ddc1cf48e328af2dff
#
_entry.id   fdb23a69af8566ddc1cf48e328af2dff
#
_cell.length_a   1.000
_cell.length_b   1.000
_cell.length_c   1.000
_cell.angle_alpha   90.00
_cell.angle_beta   90.00
_cell.angle_gamma   90.00
#
_symmetry.space_group_name_H-M   'P 1'
#
loop_
_entity.id
_entity.type
_entity.pdbx_description
1 polymer ?
#
loop_
_entity_poly.entity_id
_entity_poly.type
_entity_poly.pdbx_seq_one_letter_code
_entity_poly.pdbx_strand_id
1 'polypeptide(L)'
;TRAGLAPGAARIRGGKAPGAVRLHEHESEFVRSTAGIMPNMFTQMDAVCHRFEELSIRLNQPDTAADPALFRRLMREYHDAEPVVQAYRAWQTAQDHLAQAKALLEEPGALDPDFKQMIQQEISEKSQDVEKLENNLKILLLPKDVNDGKNVIVEIRSGAGGEEAALFAHSLLRMYTMYVQSRGWQLEMLNLNETELGGVKEAIFSVDGAGAY
;
A
#
# COMPACT_ATOMS: atom_id res chain seq x y z
N THR A 1 -26.80 56.08 -43.90
CA THR A 1 -25.78 55.24 -44.58
C THR A 1 -25.03 54.47 -43.59
N ARG A 2 -25.09 53.14 -43.75
CA ARG A 2 -24.60 52.10 -42.87
C ARG A 2 -23.06 52.04 -42.88
N ALA A 3 -22.45 51.77 -41.68
CA ALA A 3 -21.18 51.17 -41.60
C ALA A 3 -21.19 50.18 -40.42
N GLY A 4 -21.09 48.90 -40.76
CA GLY A 4 -20.99 47.79 -39.79
C GLY A 4 -19.55 47.64 -39.27
N LEU A 5 -19.43 47.49 -37.99
CA LEU A 5 -18.21 47.00 -37.35
C LEU A 5 -18.40 45.52 -36.95
N ALA A 6 -17.55 44.66 -37.47
CA ALA A 6 -17.43 43.28 -37.04
C ALA A 6 -16.57 43.19 -35.75
N PRO A 7 -16.92 42.36 -34.79
CA PRO A 7 -16.07 42.14 -33.60
C PRO A 7 -14.94 41.15 -33.89
N GLY A 8 -13.71 41.55 -33.58
CA GLY A 8 -12.53 40.72 -33.66
C GLY A 8 -12.56 39.57 -32.66
N ALA A 9 -12.48 38.35 -33.17
CA ALA A 9 -12.32 37.14 -32.39
C ALA A 9 -10.88 37.05 -31.85
N ALA A 10 -10.72 37.23 -30.54
CA ALA A 10 -9.48 36.95 -29.84
C ALA A 10 -9.29 35.43 -29.77
N ARG A 11 -8.31 34.93 -30.49
CA ARG A 11 -7.86 33.53 -30.49
C ARG A 11 -7.05 33.29 -29.24
N ILE A 12 -7.66 32.71 -28.20
CA ILE A 12 -6.93 32.19 -27.01
C ILE A 12 -6.22 30.93 -27.46
N ARG A 13 -4.88 31.00 -27.53
CA ARG A 13 -4.02 29.84 -27.66
C ARG A 13 -4.07 29.08 -26.33
N GLY A 14 -4.70 27.90 -26.35
CA GLY A 14 -4.67 26.97 -25.23
C GLY A 14 -3.25 26.47 -24.97
N GLY A 15 -2.63 27.01 -23.94
CA GLY A 15 -1.42 26.43 -23.35
C GLY A 15 -1.78 25.11 -22.67
N LYS A 16 -1.21 24.03 -23.17
CA LYS A 16 -1.26 22.70 -22.55
C LYS A 16 -0.60 22.76 -21.17
N ALA A 17 -1.37 22.56 -20.11
CA ALA A 17 -0.83 22.42 -18.76
C ALA A 17 0.02 21.14 -18.69
N PRO A 18 1.29 21.21 -18.27
CA PRO A 18 2.10 20.01 -18.08
C PRO A 18 1.81 19.43 -16.69
N GLY A 19 1.08 18.34 -16.62
CA GLY A 19 0.87 17.68 -15.34
C GLY A 19 -0.18 16.56 -15.27
N ALA A 20 -1.09 16.45 -16.25
CA ALA A 20 -2.23 15.53 -16.13
C ALA A 20 -2.09 14.18 -16.87
N VAL A 21 -0.99 13.89 -17.54
CA VAL A 21 -0.89 12.74 -18.48
C VAL A 21 -0.15 11.53 -17.92
N ARG A 22 0.52 11.62 -16.76
CA ARG A 22 1.36 10.51 -16.26
C ARG A 22 0.67 9.50 -15.33
N LEU A 23 -0.50 9.80 -14.78
CA LEU A 23 -1.16 8.87 -13.85
C LEU A 23 -1.87 7.70 -14.58
N HIS A 24 -2.45 7.95 -15.75
CA HIS A 24 -3.15 6.90 -16.51
C HIS A 24 -2.24 5.91 -17.25
N GLU A 25 -1.04 6.31 -17.61
CA GLU A 25 -0.08 5.39 -18.26
C GLU A 25 0.56 4.42 -17.24
N HIS A 26 0.80 4.87 -16.01
CA HIS A 26 1.31 4.01 -14.95
C HIS A 26 0.31 2.94 -14.49
N GLU A 27 -0.99 3.26 -14.42
CA GLU A 27 -2.03 2.27 -14.09
C GLU A 27 -2.17 1.20 -15.18
N SER A 28 -2.05 1.57 -16.45
CA SER A 28 -2.16 0.62 -17.57
C SER A 28 -0.93 -0.30 -17.71
N GLU A 29 0.26 0.17 -17.37
CA GLU A 29 1.49 -0.64 -17.32
C GLU A 29 1.50 -1.57 -16.10
N PHE A 30 1.00 -1.10 -14.96
CA PHE A 30 0.83 -1.91 -13.75
C PHE A 30 -0.14 -3.07 -13.98
N VAL A 31 -1.30 -2.83 -14.58
CA VAL A 31 -2.31 -3.87 -14.89
C VAL A 31 -1.78 -4.88 -15.94
N ARG A 32 -0.98 -4.44 -16.91
CA ARG A 32 -0.33 -5.35 -17.89
C ARG A 32 0.81 -6.17 -17.27
N SER A 33 1.55 -5.60 -16.33
CA SER A 33 2.61 -6.30 -15.59
C SER A 33 2.03 -7.39 -14.68
N THR A 34 0.88 -7.15 -14.04
CA THR A 34 0.23 -8.13 -13.17
C THR A 34 -0.43 -9.29 -13.93
N ALA A 35 -0.91 -9.10 -15.15
CA ALA A 35 -1.49 -10.15 -15.96
C ALA A 35 -0.48 -11.24 -16.41
N GLY A 36 0.82 -10.90 -16.49
CA GLY A 36 1.90 -11.85 -16.79
C GLY A 36 2.48 -12.57 -15.56
N ILE A 37 2.13 -12.13 -14.35
CA ILE A 37 2.69 -12.62 -13.07
C ILE A 37 1.90 -13.85 -12.55
N MET A 38 0.64 -14.02 -12.95
CA MET A 38 -0.29 -15.00 -12.39
C MET A 38 0.15 -16.49 -12.48
N PRO A 39 0.69 -17.04 -13.57
CA PRO A 39 1.10 -18.45 -13.60
C PRO A 39 2.36 -18.72 -12.75
N ASN A 40 3.19 -17.69 -12.51
CA ASN A 40 4.47 -17.83 -11.83
C ASN A 40 4.38 -17.53 -10.33
N MET A 41 3.30 -16.86 -9.89
CA MET A 41 3.11 -16.41 -8.49
C MET A 41 3.01 -17.58 -7.53
N PHE A 42 2.19 -18.58 -7.84
CA PHE A 42 1.97 -19.73 -6.95
C PHE A 42 3.19 -20.65 -6.85
N THR A 43 3.94 -20.81 -7.93
CA THR A 43 5.21 -21.57 -7.90
C THR A 43 6.26 -20.86 -7.02
N GLN A 44 6.24 -19.53 -6.97
CA GLN A 44 7.10 -18.75 -6.08
C GLN A 44 6.66 -18.83 -4.62
N MET A 45 5.35 -18.98 -4.35
CA MET A 45 4.83 -19.08 -2.98
C MET A 45 5.31 -20.33 -2.25
N ASP A 46 5.37 -21.48 -2.94
CA ASP A 46 5.90 -22.70 -2.34
C ASP A 46 7.37 -22.52 -1.91
N ALA A 47 8.18 -21.86 -2.75
CA ALA A 47 9.56 -21.54 -2.41
C ALA A 47 9.66 -20.59 -1.19
N VAL A 48 8.76 -19.60 -1.09
CA VAL A 48 8.70 -18.68 0.05
C VAL A 48 8.30 -19.44 1.33
N CYS A 49 7.33 -20.36 1.26
CA CYS A 49 6.92 -21.18 2.39
C CYS A 49 8.06 -22.10 2.86
N HIS A 50 8.75 -22.78 1.94
CA HIS A 50 9.93 -23.58 2.27
C HIS A 50 11.01 -22.73 2.93
N ARG A 51 11.31 -21.57 2.39
CA ARG A 51 12.29 -20.65 2.96
C ARG A 51 11.91 -20.20 4.37
N PHE A 52 10.64 -19.90 4.60
CA PHE A 52 10.12 -19.52 5.90
C PHE A 52 10.29 -20.65 6.94
N GLU A 53 10.03 -21.89 6.56
CA GLU A 53 10.22 -23.06 7.41
C GLU A 53 11.71 -23.29 7.73
N GLU A 54 12.59 -23.16 6.74
CA GLU A 54 14.04 -23.22 6.95
C GLU A 54 14.52 -22.13 7.92
N LEU A 55 14.03 -20.90 7.78
CA LEU A 55 14.34 -19.80 8.68
C LEU A 55 13.89 -20.09 10.11
N SER A 56 12.68 -20.64 10.28
CA SER A 56 12.15 -21.04 11.59
C SER A 56 13.02 -22.09 12.25
N ILE A 57 13.45 -23.11 11.50
CA ILE A 57 14.35 -24.16 12.02
C ILE A 57 15.70 -23.54 12.39
N ARG A 58 16.26 -22.69 11.53
CA ARG A 58 17.59 -22.11 11.71
C ARG A 58 17.65 -21.11 12.87
N LEU A 59 16.60 -20.35 13.10
CA LEU A 59 16.48 -19.43 14.24
C LEU A 59 16.50 -20.18 15.60
N ASN A 60 16.04 -21.43 15.63
CA ASN A 60 16.02 -22.25 16.81
C ASN A 60 17.35 -23.02 17.06
N GLN A 61 18.35 -22.87 16.19
CA GLN A 61 19.65 -23.51 16.36
C GLN A 61 20.53 -22.76 17.37
N PRO A 62 21.25 -23.45 18.28
CA PRO A 62 22.12 -22.81 19.25
C PRO A 62 23.22 -21.93 18.62
N ASP A 63 23.77 -22.35 17.48
CA ASP A 63 24.82 -21.64 16.78
C ASP A 63 24.32 -20.28 16.26
N THR A 64 23.06 -20.20 15.85
CA THR A 64 22.41 -18.94 15.41
C THR A 64 22.21 -17.99 16.59
N ALA A 65 21.85 -18.52 17.75
CA ALA A 65 21.68 -17.73 18.98
C ALA A 65 23.03 -17.16 19.49
N ALA A 66 24.14 -17.82 19.19
CA ALA A 66 25.48 -17.38 19.57
C ALA A 66 26.00 -16.22 18.72
N ASP A 67 25.45 -15.98 17.51
CA ASP A 67 25.81 -14.85 16.63
C ASP A 67 24.66 -13.82 16.54
N PRO A 68 24.74 -12.71 17.28
CA PRO A 68 23.70 -11.68 17.28
C PRO A 68 23.49 -10.98 15.92
N ALA A 69 24.51 -10.96 15.05
CA ALA A 69 24.39 -10.32 13.73
C ALA A 69 23.64 -11.24 12.77
N LEU A 70 23.97 -12.52 12.78
CA LEU A 70 23.28 -13.56 12.01
C LEU A 70 21.81 -13.67 12.46
N PHE A 71 21.58 -13.75 13.79
CA PHE A 71 20.24 -13.83 14.37
C PHE A 71 19.34 -12.67 13.92
N ARG A 72 19.83 -11.42 14.01
CA ARG A 72 19.07 -10.23 13.58
C ARG A 72 18.76 -10.25 12.09
N ARG A 73 19.68 -10.75 11.24
CA ARG A 73 19.44 -10.86 9.80
C ARG A 73 18.37 -11.89 9.48
N LEU A 74 18.47 -13.08 10.06
CA LEU A 74 17.49 -14.16 9.85
C LEU A 74 16.12 -13.81 10.41
N MET A 75 16.07 -13.14 11.57
CA MET A 75 14.82 -12.69 12.19
C MET A 75 14.10 -11.65 11.35
N ARG A 76 14.84 -10.73 10.72
CA ARG A 76 14.25 -9.76 9.77
C ARG A 76 13.68 -10.47 8.55
N GLU A 77 14.42 -11.39 7.93
CA GLU A 77 13.97 -12.18 6.79
C GLU A 77 12.71 -13.01 7.13
N TYR A 78 12.68 -13.61 8.32
CA TYR A 78 11.52 -14.34 8.83
C TYR A 78 10.30 -13.44 8.99
N HIS A 79 10.47 -12.28 9.61
CA HIS A 79 9.40 -11.32 9.86
C HIS A 79 8.86 -10.70 8.56
N ASP A 80 9.71 -10.50 7.56
CA ASP A 80 9.29 -10.02 6.24
C ASP A 80 8.50 -11.06 5.46
N ALA A 81 8.80 -12.35 5.61
CA ALA A 81 8.10 -13.44 4.95
C ALA A 81 6.79 -13.84 5.64
N GLU A 82 6.68 -13.65 6.95
CA GLU A 82 5.56 -14.11 7.77
C GLU A 82 4.18 -13.68 7.24
N PRO A 83 3.90 -12.37 6.95
CA PRO A 83 2.59 -11.95 6.48
C PRO A 83 2.23 -12.55 5.13
N VAL A 84 3.21 -12.78 4.26
CA VAL A 84 3.01 -13.41 2.94
C VAL A 84 2.61 -14.88 3.12
N VAL A 85 3.33 -15.62 3.97
CA VAL A 85 3.05 -17.03 4.24
C VAL A 85 1.70 -17.22 4.91
N GLN A 86 1.35 -16.36 5.87
CA GLN A 86 0.03 -16.40 6.54
C GLN A 86 -1.11 -16.14 5.53
N ALA A 87 -0.98 -15.13 4.68
CA ALA A 87 -1.96 -14.83 3.64
C ALA A 87 -2.10 -15.97 2.62
N TYR A 88 -0.98 -16.60 2.23
CA TYR A 88 -1.00 -17.73 1.30
C TYR A 88 -1.68 -18.96 1.91
N ARG A 89 -1.37 -19.32 3.15
CA ARG A 89 -2.04 -20.42 3.86
C ARG A 89 -3.53 -20.17 4.03
N ALA A 90 -3.92 -18.93 4.34
CA ALA A 90 -5.34 -18.56 4.41
C ALA A 90 -6.04 -18.71 3.06
N TRP A 91 -5.37 -18.30 1.96
CA TRP A 91 -5.87 -18.48 0.60
C TRP A 91 -6.03 -19.96 0.23
N GLN A 92 -5.02 -20.80 0.51
CA GLN A 92 -5.10 -22.25 0.29
C GLN A 92 -6.30 -22.87 1.02
N THR A 93 -6.46 -22.55 2.31
CA THR A 93 -7.60 -23.04 3.11
C THR A 93 -8.94 -22.59 2.51
N ALA A 94 -9.04 -21.34 2.06
CA ALA A 94 -10.27 -20.83 1.43
C ALA A 94 -10.56 -21.54 0.07
N GLN A 95 -9.52 -21.84 -0.71
CA GLN A 95 -9.64 -22.62 -1.94
C GLN A 95 -10.12 -24.05 -1.67
N ASP A 96 -9.57 -24.71 -0.65
CA ASP A 96 -9.98 -26.06 -0.27
C ASP A 96 -11.44 -26.09 0.18
N HIS A 97 -11.89 -25.13 0.98
CA HIS A 97 -13.28 -25.01 1.39
C HIS A 97 -14.20 -24.76 0.19
N LEU A 98 -13.79 -23.90 -0.74
CA LEU A 98 -14.56 -23.66 -1.97
C LEU A 98 -14.65 -24.93 -2.84
N ALA A 99 -13.56 -25.69 -2.97
CA ALA A 99 -13.54 -26.94 -3.70
C ALA A 99 -14.45 -28.00 -3.06
N GLN A 100 -14.44 -28.11 -1.72
CA GLN A 100 -15.30 -29.02 -0.97
C GLN A 100 -16.79 -28.64 -1.15
N ALA A 101 -17.13 -27.36 -1.05
CA ALA A 101 -18.52 -26.90 -1.23
C ALA A 101 -19.01 -27.18 -2.67
N LYS A 102 -18.16 -27.01 -3.69
CA LYS A 102 -18.48 -27.36 -5.08
C LYS A 102 -18.66 -28.86 -5.26
N ALA A 103 -17.78 -29.69 -4.67
CA ALA A 103 -17.88 -31.14 -4.74
C ALA A 103 -19.20 -31.66 -4.13
N LEU A 104 -19.63 -31.09 -3.00
CA LEU A 104 -20.93 -31.42 -2.39
C LEU A 104 -22.11 -31.14 -3.32
N LEU A 105 -22.02 -30.10 -4.15
CA LEU A 105 -23.09 -29.76 -5.09
C LEU A 105 -23.15 -30.73 -6.29
N GLU A 106 -21.99 -31.34 -6.65
CA GLU A 106 -21.83 -32.26 -7.76
C GLU A 106 -22.10 -33.72 -7.37
N GLU A 107 -22.25 -34.04 -6.06
CA GLU A 107 -22.55 -35.40 -5.62
C GLU A 107 -23.88 -35.90 -6.23
N PRO A 108 -23.90 -37.12 -6.82
CA PRO A 108 -25.11 -37.68 -7.39
C PRO A 108 -26.08 -38.11 -6.28
N GLY A 109 -27.08 -37.28 -6.02
CA GLY A 109 -28.17 -37.53 -5.05
C GLY A 109 -29.21 -36.44 -5.15
N ALA A 110 -30.45 -36.75 -4.70
CA ALA A 110 -31.50 -35.75 -4.58
C ALA A 110 -31.23 -34.87 -3.35
N LEU A 111 -30.43 -33.82 -3.52
CA LEU A 111 -30.21 -32.78 -2.50
C LEU A 111 -31.56 -32.06 -2.28
N ASP A 112 -31.93 -31.87 -1.00
CA ASP A 112 -33.01 -30.99 -0.62
C ASP A 112 -32.83 -29.61 -1.23
N PRO A 113 -33.89 -28.98 -1.82
CA PRO A 113 -33.79 -27.64 -2.41
C PRO A 113 -33.22 -26.59 -1.46
N ASP A 114 -33.58 -26.61 -0.20
CA ASP A 114 -33.10 -25.66 0.81
C ASP A 114 -31.61 -25.87 1.10
N PHE A 115 -31.18 -27.12 1.19
CA PHE A 115 -29.74 -27.44 1.35
C PHE A 115 -28.92 -27.05 0.14
N LYS A 116 -29.46 -27.25 -1.06
CA LYS A 116 -28.79 -26.80 -2.31
C LYS A 116 -28.62 -25.27 -2.33
N GLN A 117 -29.63 -24.53 -1.91
CA GLN A 117 -29.56 -23.07 -1.84
C GLN A 117 -28.51 -22.62 -0.82
N MET A 118 -28.41 -23.28 0.33
CA MET A 118 -27.41 -23.00 1.35
C MET A 118 -25.98 -23.22 0.82
N ILE A 119 -25.71 -24.34 0.12
CA ILE A 119 -24.41 -24.61 -0.49
C ILE A 119 -24.08 -23.56 -1.56
N GLN A 120 -25.04 -23.15 -2.38
CA GLN A 120 -24.84 -22.11 -3.39
C GLN A 120 -24.47 -20.76 -2.76
N GLN A 121 -25.10 -20.42 -1.65
CA GLN A 121 -24.74 -19.21 -0.92
C GLN A 121 -23.31 -19.31 -0.34
N GLU A 122 -22.97 -20.45 0.27
CA GLU A 122 -21.62 -20.69 0.78
C GLU A 122 -20.56 -20.60 -0.33
N ILE A 123 -20.79 -21.19 -1.50
CA ILE A 123 -19.90 -21.08 -2.66
C ILE A 123 -19.70 -19.62 -3.06
N SER A 124 -20.78 -18.81 -3.06
CA SER A 124 -20.70 -17.40 -3.41
C SER A 124 -19.85 -16.61 -2.39
N GLU A 125 -20.07 -16.84 -1.10
CA GLU A 125 -19.32 -16.20 -0.01
C GLU A 125 -17.85 -16.59 -0.05
N LYS A 126 -17.55 -17.90 -0.15
CA LYS A 126 -16.17 -18.41 -0.23
C LYS A 126 -15.43 -17.96 -1.49
N SER A 127 -16.14 -17.83 -2.62
CA SER A 127 -15.55 -17.30 -3.86
C SER A 127 -15.11 -15.85 -3.69
N GLN A 128 -15.90 -15.01 -3.01
CA GLN A 128 -15.54 -13.63 -2.71
C GLN A 128 -14.34 -13.55 -1.74
N ASP A 129 -14.29 -14.45 -0.75
CA ASP A 129 -13.18 -14.50 0.20
C ASP A 129 -11.86 -14.90 -0.49
N VAL A 130 -11.92 -15.88 -1.39
CA VAL A 130 -10.76 -16.27 -2.22
C VAL A 130 -10.25 -15.08 -3.05
N GLU A 131 -11.15 -14.34 -3.69
CA GLU A 131 -10.78 -13.16 -4.49
C GLU A 131 -10.15 -12.05 -3.62
N LYS A 132 -10.69 -11.79 -2.43
CA LYS A 132 -10.11 -10.82 -1.48
C LYS A 132 -8.70 -11.24 -1.03
N LEU A 133 -8.53 -12.52 -0.68
CA LEU A 133 -7.23 -13.05 -0.25
C LEU A 133 -6.20 -13.03 -1.38
N GLU A 134 -6.62 -13.33 -2.61
CA GLU A 134 -5.76 -13.24 -3.79
C GLU A 134 -5.30 -11.80 -4.06
N ASN A 135 -6.20 -10.83 -3.96
CA ASN A 135 -5.85 -9.42 -4.10
C ASN A 135 -4.92 -8.94 -2.98
N ASN A 136 -5.13 -9.40 -1.75
CA ASN A 136 -4.22 -9.13 -0.63
C ASN A 136 -2.82 -9.71 -0.88
N LEU A 137 -2.73 -10.95 -1.37
CA LEU A 137 -1.46 -11.57 -1.75
C LEU A 137 -0.73 -10.78 -2.83
N LYS A 138 -1.42 -10.28 -3.84
CA LYS A 138 -0.82 -9.43 -4.89
C LYS A 138 -0.19 -8.18 -4.27
N ILE A 139 -0.85 -7.55 -3.30
CA ILE A 139 -0.34 -6.36 -2.61
C ILE A 139 0.89 -6.71 -1.77
N LEU A 140 0.84 -7.81 -1.01
CA LEU A 140 1.96 -8.25 -0.15
C LEU A 140 3.21 -8.65 -0.94
N LEU A 141 3.05 -9.05 -2.20
CA LEU A 141 4.14 -9.43 -3.10
C LEU A 141 4.75 -8.25 -3.87
N LEU A 142 4.18 -7.06 -3.75
CA LEU A 142 4.81 -5.87 -4.32
C LEU A 142 6.17 -5.66 -3.65
N PRO A 143 7.19 -5.31 -4.44
CA PRO A 143 8.50 -5.03 -3.87
C PRO A 143 8.37 -3.88 -2.87
N LYS A 144 8.76 -4.14 -1.62
CA LYS A 144 8.83 -3.10 -0.58
C LYS A 144 9.92 -2.11 -0.93
N ASP A 145 9.66 -0.82 -0.75
CA ASP A 145 10.70 0.19 -0.87
C ASP A 145 11.73 -0.03 0.27
N VAL A 146 13.01 0.07 -0.08
CA VAL A 146 14.11 -0.04 0.90
C VAL A 146 14.06 1.06 1.98
N ASN A 147 13.25 2.07 1.76
CA ASN A 147 13.04 3.18 2.67
C ASN A 147 11.82 3.05 3.58
N ASP A 148 10.90 2.09 3.32
CA ASP A 148 9.64 1.92 4.10
C ASP A 148 9.84 1.82 5.62
N GLY A 149 11.02 1.37 6.04
CA GLY A 149 11.39 1.28 7.47
C GLY A 149 12.21 2.46 7.99
N LYS A 150 12.36 3.54 7.21
CA LYS A 150 13.15 4.70 7.60
C LYS A 150 12.28 5.82 8.16
N ASN A 151 12.89 6.61 9.03
CA ASN A 151 12.32 7.86 9.50
C ASN A 151 12.35 8.91 8.39
N VAL A 152 11.41 9.85 8.43
CA VAL A 152 11.25 10.90 7.43
C VAL A 152 11.63 12.25 8.01
N ILE A 153 12.35 13.05 7.24
CA ILE A 153 12.54 14.47 7.53
C ILE A 153 11.59 15.25 6.61
N VAL A 154 10.73 16.05 7.21
CA VAL A 154 9.79 16.92 6.50
C VAL A 154 10.29 18.36 6.62
N GLU A 155 10.34 19.04 5.48
CA GLU A 155 10.70 20.45 5.41
C GLU A 155 9.54 21.23 4.79
N ILE A 156 9.08 22.27 5.48
CA ILE A 156 8.04 23.20 5.02
C ILE A 156 8.65 24.58 4.92
N ARG A 157 8.54 25.21 3.75
CA ARG A 157 8.98 26.59 3.52
C ARG A 157 7.86 27.41 2.90
N SER A 158 7.65 28.62 3.41
CA SER A 158 6.60 29.52 2.96
C SER A 158 6.83 30.11 1.55
N GLY A 159 8.04 30.03 1.01
CA GLY A 159 8.37 30.55 -0.31
C GLY A 159 8.23 32.08 -0.43
N ALA A 160 7.89 32.58 -1.60
CA ALA A 160 7.85 34.01 -1.94
C ALA A 160 6.53 34.72 -1.61
N GLY A 161 5.57 34.07 -0.93
CA GLY A 161 4.21 34.55 -0.72
C GLY A 161 4.00 35.53 0.45
N GLY A 162 5.05 35.98 1.12
CA GLY A 162 4.93 36.88 2.27
C GLY A 162 4.21 36.23 3.46
N GLU A 163 3.48 37.03 4.25
CA GLU A 163 2.84 36.60 5.49
C GLU A 163 1.71 35.59 5.26
N GLU A 164 0.95 35.73 4.19
CA GLU A 164 -0.13 34.78 3.85
C GLU A 164 0.43 33.37 3.59
N ALA A 165 1.57 33.28 2.90
CA ALA A 165 2.24 32.00 2.68
C ALA A 165 2.81 31.42 3.99
N ALA A 166 3.27 32.26 4.91
CA ALA A 166 3.74 31.84 6.23
C ALA A 166 2.60 31.29 7.10
N LEU A 167 1.41 31.91 7.05
CA LEU A 167 0.20 31.40 7.72
C LEU A 167 -0.28 30.08 7.13
N PHE A 168 -0.18 29.93 5.80
CA PHE A 168 -0.47 28.65 5.14
C PHE A 168 0.52 27.56 5.56
N ALA A 169 1.82 27.87 5.62
CA ALA A 169 2.85 26.95 6.09
C ALA A 169 2.61 26.51 7.56
N HIS A 170 2.14 27.42 8.41
CA HIS A 170 1.69 27.07 9.77
C HIS A 170 0.53 26.08 9.76
N SER A 171 -0.44 26.28 8.86
CA SER A 171 -1.58 25.34 8.71
C SER A 171 -1.13 23.97 8.26
N LEU A 172 -0.15 23.89 7.35
CA LEU A 172 0.46 22.62 6.92
C LEU A 172 1.21 21.95 8.08
N LEU A 173 2.02 22.69 8.83
CA LEU A 173 2.72 22.15 10.01
C LEU A 173 1.73 21.55 11.00
N ARG A 174 0.65 22.26 11.30
CA ARG A 174 -0.41 21.76 12.19
C ARG A 174 -1.06 20.48 11.62
N MET A 175 -1.36 20.44 10.33
CA MET A 175 -1.93 19.26 9.66
C MET A 175 -1.02 18.04 9.84
N TYR A 176 0.27 18.17 9.52
CA TYR A 176 1.23 17.09 9.69
C TYR A 176 1.38 16.67 11.15
N THR A 177 1.45 17.61 12.07
CA THR A 177 1.53 17.29 13.51
C THR A 177 0.33 16.46 13.98
N MET A 178 -0.88 16.85 13.59
CA MET A 178 -2.10 16.09 13.93
C MET A 178 -2.11 14.72 13.27
N TYR A 179 -1.66 14.61 12.03
CA TYR A 179 -1.57 13.35 11.33
C TYR A 179 -0.59 12.38 12.01
N VAL A 180 0.62 12.86 12.32
CA VAL A 180 1.66 12.09 13.03
C VAL A 180 1.11 11.56 14.37
N GLN A 181 0.44 12.43 15.13
CA GLN A 181 -0.20 12.05 16.41
C GLN A 181 -1.30 10.99 16.20
N SER A 182 -2.13 11.13 15.17
CA SER A 182 -3.21 10.17 14.88
C SER A 182 -2.68 8.79 14.50
N ARG A 183 -1.45 8.72 13.96
CA ARG A 183 -0.76 7.46 13.61
C ARG A 183 0.03 6.87 14.78
N GLY A 184 0.15 7.58 15.90
CA GLY A 184 0.96 7.17 17.05
C GLY A 184 2.47 7.25 16.78
N TRP A 185 2.88 8.05 15.78
CA TRP A 185 4.29 8.29 15.46
C TRP A 185 4.84 9.41 16.35
N GLN A 186 6.17 9.50 16.42
CA GLN A 186 6.86 10.58 17.14
C GLN A 186 7.26 11.67 16.17
N LEU A 187 7.08 12.94 16.58
CA LEU A 187 7.52 14.10 15.83
C LEU A 187 8.55 14.84 16.69
N GLU A 188 9.73 15.06 16.11
CA GLU A 188 10.78 15.89 16.72
C GLU A 188 11.02 17.13 15.86
N MET A 189 10.85 18.32 16.44
CA MET A 189 11.11 19.58 15.76
C MET A 189 12.61 19.85 15.73
N LEU A 190 13.19 19.90 14.53
CA LEU A 190 14.62 20.15 14.32
C LEU A 190 14.91 21.65 14.14
N ASN A 191 14.03 22.34 13.40
CA ASN A 191 14.12 23.80 13.21
C ASN A 191 12.73 24.39 13.03
N LEU A 192 12.49 25.56 13.65
CA LEU A 192 11.25 26.32 13.50
C LEU A 192 11.57 27.80 13.44
N ASN A 193 11.20 28.45 12.35
CA ASN A 193 11.29 29.89 12.14
C ASN A 193 9.90 30.46 11.94
N GLU A 194 9.39 31.14 12.96
CA GLU A 194 8.06 31.74 12.98
C GLU A 194 8.10 33.21 12.57
N THR A 195 6.95 33.74 12.14
CA THR A 195 6.76 35.17 11.91
C THR A 195 6.09 35.82 13.13
N GLU A 196 6.17 37.15 13.23
CA GLU A 196 5.54 37.91 14.30
C GLU A 196 4.01 37.76 14.35
N LEU A 197 3.39 37.43 13.22
CA LEU A 197 1.93 37.23 13.09
C LEU A 197 1.53 35.75 13.26
N GLY A 198 2.43 34.87 13.71
CA GLY A 198 2.14 33.46 13.97
C GLY A 198 2.19 32.58 12.72
N GLY A 199 2.74 33.08 11.63
CA GLY A 199 3.05 32.26 10.47
C GLY A 199 4.37 31.51 10.63
N VAL A 200 4.69 30.59 9.71
CA VAL A 200 5.91 29.79 9.68
C VAL A 200 6.67 30.09 8.39
N LYS A 201 7.89 30.63 8.50
CA LYS A 201 8.79 30.80 7.35
C LYS A 201 9.44 29.48 6.95
N GLU A 202 9.86 28.72 7.94
CA GLU A 202 10.49 27.43 7.77
C GLU A 202 10.20 26.53 8.97
N ALA A 203 9.84 25.30 8.73
CA ALA A 203 9.77 24.25 9.74
C ALA A 203 10.45 22.99 9.21
N ILE A 204 11.37 22.42 9.99
CA ILE A 204 12.04 21.16 9.69
C ILE A 204 11.79 20.25 10.89
N PHE A 205 11.23 19.08 10.66
CA PHE A 205 10.96 18.11 11.72
C PHE A 205 11.18 16.69 11.21
N SER A 206 11.59 15.80 12.12
CA SER A 206 11.64 14.38 11.87
C SER A 206 10.34 13.71 12.31
N VAL A 207 9.96 12.67 11.58
CA VAL A 207 8.86 11.77 11.92
C VAL A 207 9.42 10.37 12.06
N ASP A 208 9.26 9.78 13.23
CA ASP A 208 9.73 8.44 13.58
C ASP A 208 8.54 7.53 13.83
N GLY A 209 8.46 6.46 13.06
CA GLY A 209 7.41 5.47 13.20
C GLY A 209 7.38 4.46 12.07
N ALA A 210 6.79 3.30 12.32
CA ALA A 210 6.66 2.26 11.31
C ALA A 210 5.75 2.74 10.16
N GLY A 211 6.30 2.78 8.93
CA GLY A 211 5.58 3.25 7.75
C GLY A 211 5.40 4.77 7.69
N ALA A 212 6.34 5.52 8.27
CA ALA A 212 6.32 6.99 8.22
C ALA A 212 6.76 7.55 6.87
N TYR A 213 7.58 6.82 6.13
CA TYR A 213 8.05 7.14 4.78
C TYR A 213 6.96 6.97 3.71
#